data_4a1d56aa106d457331ec8d5cb6f3b32d
#
_entry.id   4a1d56aa106d457331ec8d5cb6f3b32d
#
_cell.length_a   1.000
_cell.length_b   1.000
_cell.length_c   1.000
_cell.angle_alpha   90.00
_cell.angle_beta   90.00
_cell.angle_gamma   90.00
#
_symmetry.space_group_name_H-M   'P 1'
#
loop_
_entity.id
_entity.type
_entity.pdbx_description
1 polymer ?
#
loop_
_entity_poly.entity_id
_entity_poly.type
_entity_poly.pdbx_seq_one_letter_code
_entity_poly.pdbx_strand_id
1 'polypeptide(L)'
;MSKDSLPREGSVWSEGTVLNPFTDFGFKYLFGTEKNKDLTIGFINIILKEELESPIDEIEFINKELTTYLEDATRPVVDILCKTKDGVRYIIEMQNHYYRYMFDRLMYYNCGLISDTVFRGDKTMYGDIKKVFTICLSNFQIEKNGLIKNEYKMCKTKTGSVITNLIHIITLQLPCVNIKNIAKSGKDYESLLVLLKLMTDRKM
;
A
#
# COMPACT_ATOMS: atom_id res chain seq x y z
N MET A 1 -6.52 -24.30 -4.54
CA MET A 1 -5.13 -24.65 -4.23
C MET A 1 -4.27 -24.23 -5.42
N SER A 2 -3.72 -23.03 -5.40
CA SER A 2 -2.72 -22.57 -6.37
C SER A 2 -1.53 -22.10 -5.54
N LYS A 3 -0.44 -22.87 -5.59
CA LYS A 3 0.84 -22.51 -4.99
C LYS A 3 1.55 -21.60 -5.99
N ASP A 4 1.30 -20.29 -5.92
CA ASP A 4 2.16 -19.30 -6.57
C ASP A 4 3.41 -19.10 -5.71
N SER A 5 4.34 -20.07 -5.83
CA SER A 5 5.69 -19.93 -5.29
C SER A 5 6.45 -18.92 -6.15
N LEU A 6 7.09 -17.95 -5.51
CA LEU A 6 8.07 -17.08 -6.16
C LEU A 6 9.02 -17.95 -7.00
N PRO A 7 9.37 -17.55 -8.23
CA PRO A 7 10.38 -18.26 -9.01
C PRO A 7 11.67 -18.33 -8.20
N ARG A 8 12.31 -19.49 -8.23
CA ARG A 8 13.62 -19.70 -7.57
C ARG A 8 14.62 -18.68 -8.12
N GLU A 9 15.47 -18.14 -7.25
CA GLU A 9 16.64 -17.36 -7.68
C GLU A 9 17.35 -18.10 -8.81
N GLY A 10 17.46 -17.46 -9.98
CA GLY A 10 18.09 -18.04 -11.16
C GLY A 10 17.18 -18.32 -12.36
N SER A 11 15.87 -18.07 -12.29
CA SER A 11 15.03 -18.09 -13.50
C SER A 11 15.40 -16.91 -14.41
N VAL A 12 16.09 -17.20 -15.49
CA VAL A 12 16.50 -16.23 -16.50
C VAL A 12 15.25 -15.72 -17.22
N TRP A 13 14.89 -14.46 -16.97
CA TRP A 13 13.91 -13.77 -17.79
C TRP A 13 14.50 -13.63 -19.21
N SER A 14 13.82 -14.12 -20.22
CA SER A 14 14.21 -13.85 -21.60
C SER A 14 14.20 -12.34 -21.85
N GLU A 15 15.20 -11.82 -22.54
CA GLU A 15 15.20 -10.42 -23.00
C GLU A 15 13.88 -10.14 -23.69
N GLY A 16 13.18 -9.08 -23.22
CA GLY A 16 11.87 -8.68 -23.75
C GLY A 16 10.65 -9.07 -22.91
N THR A 17 10.80 -9.82 -21.80
CA THR A 17 9.66 -10.10 -20.91
C THR A 17 9.27 -8.84 -20.17
N VAL A 18 8.08 -8.29 -20.45
CA VAL A 18 7.52 -7.15 -19.73
C VAL A 18 6.78 -7.66 -18.51
N LEU A 19 7.27 -7.30 -17.32
CA LEU A 19 6.59 -7.61 -16.07
C LEU A 19 5.31 -6.80 -15.95
N ASN A 20 4.15 -7.46 -15.82
CA ASN A 20 2.90 -6.78 -15.52
C ASN A 20 2.83 -6.47 -14.02
N PRO A 21 2.86 -5.19 -13.60
CA PRO A 21 2.82 -4.79 -12.20
C PRO A 21 1.47 -5.09 -11.53
N PHE A 22 0.43 -5.43 -12.28
CA PHE A 22 -0.90 -5.75 -11.79
C PHE A 22 -1.19 -7.25 -11.68
N THR A 23 -0.17 -8.08 -11.71
CA THR A 23 -0.24 -9.45 -11.22
C THR A 23 0.28 -9.49 -9.78
N ASP A 24 -0.23 -10.41 -8.96
CA ASP A 24 0.26 -10.61 -7.58
C ASP A 24 1.78 -10.77 -7.54
N PHE A 25 2.31 -11.58 -8.44
CA PHE A 25 3.74 -11.77 -8.60
C PHE A 25 4.47 -10.49 -9.02
N GLY A 26 3.99 -9.80 -10.07
CA GLY A 26 4.64 -8.61 -10.60
C GLY A 26 4.71 -7.47 -9.58
N PHE A 27 3.62 -7.27 -8.85
CA PHE A 27 3.52 -6.26 -7.82
C PHE A 27 4.49 -6.54 -6.66
N LYS A 28 4.46 -7.76 -6.12
CA LYS A 28 5.35 -8.18 -5.03
C LYS A 28 6.82 -8.19 -5.44
N TYR A 29 7.11 -8.51 -6.69
CA TYR A 29 8.47 -8.45 -7.22
C TYR A 29 8.98 -7.02 -7.31
N LEU A 30 8.17 -6.09 -7.83
CA LEU A 30 8.56 -4.68 -8.00
C LEU A 30 8.69 -3.95 -6.66
N PHE A 31 7.73 -4.15 -5.77
CA PHE A 31 7.62 -3.34 -4.56
C PHE A 31 7.81 -4.11 -3.25
N GLY A 32 8.01 -5.41 -3.27
CA GLY A 32 8.07 -6.24 -2.05
C GLY A 32 9.37 -7.02 -1.87
N THR A 33 10.45 -6.66 -2.59
CA THR A 33 11.74 -7.36 -2.51
C THR A 33 12.85 -6.43 -2.03
N GLU A 34 13.83 -6.99 -1.28
CA GLU A 34 15.00 -6.23 -0.82
C GLU A 34 15.78 -5.63 -1.99
N LYS A 35 15.86 -6.34 -3.12
CA LYS A 35 16.53 -5.86 -4.34
C LYS A 35 15.94 -4.56 -4.87
N ASN A 36 14.65 -4.37 -4.73
CA ASN A 36 13.91 -3.23 -5.27
C ASN A 36 13.40 -2.30 -4.15
N LYS A 37 14.02 -2.33 -2.98
CA LYS A 37 13.64 -1.53 -1.81
C LYS A 37 13.55 -0.03 -2.14
N ASP A 38 14.49 0.49 -2.93
CA ASP A 38 14.51 1.89 -3.34
C ASP A 38 13.29 2.27 -4.18
N LEU A 39 12.75 1.36 -5.00
CA LEU A 39 11.49 1.59 -5.72
C LEU A 39 10.32 1.73 -4.77
N THR A 40 10.29 0.93 -3.71
CA THR A 40 9.24 0.98 -2.69
C THR A 40 9.32 2.28 -1.90
N ILE A 41 10.50 2.70 -1.49
CA ILE A 41 10.74 3.99 -0.83
C ILE A 41 10.28 5.14 -1.74
N GLY A 42 10.72 5.14 -3.00
CA GLY A 42 10.31 6.14 -3.98
C GLY A 42 8.79 6.18 -4.19
N PHE A 43 8.14 5.01 -4.29
CA PHE A 43 6.69 4.90 -4.40
C PHE A 43 5.98 5.52 -3.20
N ILE A 44 6.36 5.15 -1.97
CA ILE A 44 5.76 5.70 -0.75
C ILE A 44 5.95 7.21 -0.69
N ASN A 45 7.17 7.69 -0.93
CA ASN A 45 7.50 9.13 -0.88
C ASN A 45 6.69 9.95 -1.90
N ILE A 46 6.50 9.43 -3.11
CA ILE A 46 5.71 10.11 -4.15
C ILE A 46 4.22 10.15 -3.77
N ILE A 47 3.67 9.03 -3.29
CA ILE A 47 2.25 8.94 -2.96
C ILE A 47 1.90 9.74 -1.70
N LEU A 48 2.77 9.73 -0.70
CA LEU A 48 2.56 10.36 0.60
C LEU A 48 3.28 11.70 0.76
N LYS A 49 3.70 12.35 -0.34
CA LYS A 49 4.49 13.58 -0.31
C LYS A 49 3.90 14.69 0.57
N GLU A 50 2.56 14.80 0.59
CA GLU A 50 1.84 15.82 1.35
C GLU A 50 1.54 15.40 2.80
N GLU A 51 1.67 14.09 3.12
CA GLU A 51 1.35 13.50 4.43
C GLU A 51 2.59 13.22 5.30
N LEU A 52 3.76 13.19 4.68
CA LEU A 52 5.04 12.97 5.35
C LEU A 52 5.66 14.30 5.78
N GLU A 53 6.19 14.34 6.99
CA GLU A 53 6.95 15.50 7.50
C GLU A 53 8.32 15.64 6.79
N SER A 54 8.90 14.50 6.40
CA SER A 54 10.11 14.40 5.62
C SER A 54 10.10 13.13 4.76
N PRO A 55 10.81 13.11 3.63
CA PRO A 55 10.93 11.89 2.83
C PRO A 55 11.52 10.74 3.66
N ILE A 56 11.02 9.54 3.38
CA ILE A 56 11.56 8.29 3.93
C ILE A 56 12.85 7.97 3.19
N ASP A 57 13.89 7.61 3.92
CA ASP A 57 15.21 7.20 3.40
C ASP A 57 15.47 5.71 3.57
N GLU A 58 14.83 5.08 4.55
CA GLU A 58 15.04 3.66 4.86
C GLU A 58 13.74 2.97 5.31
N ILE A 59 13.53 1.74 4.85
CA ILE A 59 12.47 0.85 5.32
C ILE A 59 13.03 -0.55 5.60
N GLU A 60 12.31 -1.30 6.43
CA GLU A 60 12.50 -2.73 6.66
C GLU A 60 11.22 -3.46 6.25
N PHE A 61 11.32 -4.45 5.35
CA PHE A 61 10.20 -5.34 5.09
C PHE A 61 9.97 -6.26 6.30
N ILE A 62 8.72 -6.37 6.74
CA ILE A 62 8.34 -7.21 7.87
C ILE A 62 7.40 -8.32 7.44
N ASN A 63 7.15 -9.30 8.32
CA ASN A 63 6.26 -10.41 8.00
C ASN A 63 4.88 -9.89 7.60
N LYS A 64 4.38 -10.40 6.48
CA LYS A 64 3.09 -10.02 5.88
C LYS A 64 1.89 -10.64 6.61
N GLU A 65 2.12 -11.67 7.43
CA GLU A 65 1.09 -12.27 8.26
C GLU A 65 0.86 -11.40 9.49
N LEU A 66 -0.34 -10.85 9.60
CA LEU A 66 -0.70 -10.07 10.78
C LEU A 66 -0.94 -11.00 11.96
N THR A 67 -0.44 -10.61 13.12
CA THR A 67 -0.66 -11.37 14.35
C THR A 67 -2.15 -11.36 14.69
N THR A 68 -2.73 -12.55 14.88
CA THR A 68 -4.09 -12.69 15.38
C THR A 68 -4.02 -13.21 16.80
N TYR A 69 -4.77 -12.59 17.70
CA TYR A 69 -4.85 -13.02 19.10
C TYR A 69 -5.78 -14.22 19.31
N LEU A 70 -6.44 -14.69 18.23
CA LEU A 70 -7.34 -15.84 18.25
C LEU A 70 -6.66 -17.01 17.55
N GLU A 71 -6.49 -18.13 18.23
CA GLU A 71 -5.79 -19.33 17.75
C GLU A 71 -6.41 -19.89 16.45
N ASP A 72 -7.74 -19.77 16.29
CA ASP A 72 -8.49 -20.28 15.14
C ASP A 72 -8.77 -19.25 14.04
N ALA A 73 -8.27 -18.00 14.17
CA ALA A 73 -8.51 -16.97 13.16
C ALA A 73 -7.57 -17.12 11.97
N THR A 74 -8.12 -17.01 10.76
CA THR A 74 -7.31 -16.91 9.54
C THR A 74 -6.44 -15.67 9.62
N ARG A 75 -5.12 -15.84 9.60
CA ARG A 75 -4.17 -14.73 9.59
C ARG A 75 -4.27 -13.99 8.26
N PRO A 76 -4.66 -12.73 8.27
CA PRO A 76 -4.69 -11.95 7.05
C PRO A 76 -3.27 -11.72 6.54
N VAL A 77 -3.09 -11.89 5.24
CA VAL A 77 -1.82 -11.65 4.56
C VAL A 77 -1.98 -10.40 3.71
N VAL A 78 -1.11 -9.42 3.94
CA VAL A 78 -1.04 -8.21 3.13
C VAL A 78 -0.04 -8.41 1.99
N ASP A 79 -0.17 -7.64 0.88
CA ASP A 79 0.74 -7.80 -0.25
C ASP A 79 2.15 -7.37 0.11
N ILE A 80 2.30 -6.17 0.67
CA ILE A 80 3.59 -5.63 1.11
C ILE A 80 3.40 -4.94 2.45
N LEU A 81 4.27 -5.24 3.39
CA LEU A 81 4.33 -4.64 4.69
C LEU A 81 5.75 -4.22 5.02
N CYS A 82 5.94 -2.96 5.33
CA CYS A 82 7.23 -2.44 5.76
C CYS A 82 7.06 -1.41 6.88
N LYS A 83 8.17 -1.09 7.54
CA LYS A 83 8.25 -0.07 8.60
C LYS A 83 9.50 0.78 8.42
N THR A 84 9.44 2.00 8.90
CA THR A 84 10.60 2.88 9.08
C THR A 84 11.29 2.59 10.41
N LYS A 85 12.48 3.15 10.59
CA LYS A 85 13.28 2.98 11.82
C LYS A 85 12.57 3.50 13.07
N ASP A 86 11.78 4.55 12.95
CA ASP A 86 10.94 5.11 14.03
C ASP A 86 9.66 4.30 14.29
N GLY A 87 9.42 3.24 13.50
CA GLY A 87 8.35 2.27 13.69
C GLY A 87 7.03 2.59 12.99
N VAL A 88 6.96 3.65 12.18
CA VAL A 88 5.80 3.91 11.31
C VAL A 88 5.66 2.78 10.29
N ARG A 89 4.44 2.27 10.11
CA ARG A 89 4.16 1.10 9.26
C ARG A 89 3.42 1.48 8.00
N TYR A 90 3.75 0.78 6.92
CA TYR A 90 3.20 1.00 5.60
C TYR A 90 2.69 -0.33 5.03
N ILE A 91 1.39 -0.38 4.74
CA ILE A 91 0.75 -1.44 3.96
C ILE A 91 0.63 -0.94 2.53
N ILE A 92 1.05 -1.74 1.55
CA ILE A 92 0.82 -1.46 0.14
C ILE A 92 0.07 -2.65 -0.44
N GLU A 93 -1.16 -2.41 -0.90
CA GLU A 93 -2.08 -3.40 -1.44
C GLU A 93 -2.39 -3.11 -2.90
N MET A 94 -2.51 -4.17 -3.70
CA MET A 94 -2.95 -4.08 -5.08
C MET A 94 -4.26 -4.86 -5.25
N GLN A 95 -5.29 -4.20 -5.79
CA GLN A 95 -6.61 -4.77 -5.95
C GLN A 95 -7.04 -4.74 -7.42
N ASN A 96 -7.24 -5.93 -8.01
CA ASN A 96 -7.70 -6.08 -9.39
C ASN A 96 -9.21 -6.16 -9.54
N HIS A 97 -9.91 -6.57 -8.48
CA HIS A 97 -11.35 -6.80 -8.49
C HIS A 97 -12.01 -6.10 -7.32
N TYR A 98 -13.19 -5.52 -7.58
CA TYR A 98 -14.00 -4.90 -6.55
C TYR A 98 -14.43 -5.94 -5.52
N TYR A 99 -14.23 -5.60 -4.24
CA TYR A 99 -14.68 -6.38 -3.11
C TYR A 99 -15.51 -5.49 -2.17
N ARG A 100 -16.74 -5.92 -1.89
CA ARG A 100 -17.72 -5.12 -1.12
C ARG A 100 -17.19 -4.66 0.25
N TYR A 101 -16.42 -5.52 0.92
CA TYR A 101 -15.90 -5.28 2.27
C TYR A 101 -14.42 -4.86 2.26
N MET A 102 -14.00 -4.17 1.20
CA MET A 102 -12.60 -3.77 1.05
C MET A 102 -12.14 -2.84 2.16
N PHE A 103 -12.94 -1.82 2.49
CA PHE A 103 -12.61 -0.90 3.57
C PHE A 103 -12.61 -1.57 4.95
N ASP A 104 -13.56 -2.49 5.19
CA ASP A 104 -13.59 -3.27 6.44
C ASP A 104 -12.32 -4.11 6.59
N ARG A 105 -11.84 -4.71 5.49
CA ARG A 105 -10.59 -5.46 5.45
C ARG A 105 -9.38 -4.57 5.70
N LEU A 106 -9.28 -3.42 5.02
CA LEU A 106 -8.18 -2.48 5.23
C LEU A 106 -8.17 -1.96 6.66
N MET A 107 -9.34 -1.64 7.23
CA MET A 107 -9.46 -1.22 8.62
C MET A 107 -9.01 -2.34 9.57
N TYR A 108 -9.42 -3.58 9.33
CA TYR A 108 -8.98 -4.73 10.13
C TYR A 108 -7.45 -4.88 10.13
N TYR A 109 -6.78 -4.73 8.98
CA TYR A 109 -5.33 -4.76 8.88
C TYR A 109 -4.67 -3.65 9.69
N ASN A 110 -5.18 -2.43 9.57
CA ASN A 110 -4.66 -1.28 10.31
C ASN A 110 -4.80 -1.48 11.83
N CYS A 111 -5.95 -1.95 12.30
CA CYS A 111 -6.19 -2.22 13.72
C CYS A 111 -5.23 -3.30 14.27
N GLY A 112 -5.00 -4.37 13.49
CA GLY A 112 -4.04 -5.41 13.84
C GLY A 112 -2.64 -4.85 14.02
N LEU A 113 -2.16 -4.06 13.07
CA LEU A 113 -0.83 -3.46 13.13
C LEU A 113 -0.70 -2.46 14.29
N ILE A 114 -1.72 -1.67 14.58
CA ILE A 114 -1.73 -0.77 15.74
C ILE A 114 -1.64 -1.58 17.02
N SER A 115 -2.43 -2.63 17.14
CA SER A 115 -2.44 -3.51 18.31
C SER A 115 -1.08 -4.15 18.57
N ASP A 116 -0.34 -4.50 17.51
CA ASP A 116 1.01 -5.06 17.61
C ASP A 116 2.07 -4.07 18.12
N THR A 117 1.75 -2.79 18.26
CA THR A 117 2.68 -1.80 18.83
C THR A 117 2.59 -1.68 20.34
N VAL A 118 1.56 -2.27 20.96
CA VAL A 118 1.32 -2.19 22.40
C VAL A 118 1.35 -3.59 23.00
N PHE A 119 2.40 -3.92 23.75
CA PHE A 119 2.56 -5.20 24.42
C PHE A 119 2.08 -5.15 25.86
N ARG A 120 1.47 -6.25 26.36
CA ARG A 120 1.12 -6.40 27.77
C ARG A 120 2.40 -6.39 28.63
N GLY A 121 2.43 -5.50 29.61
CA GLY A 121 3.55 -5.42 30.55
C GLY A 121 4.61 -4.38 30.20
N ASP A 122 4.57 -3.82 28.99
CA ASP A 122 5.42 -2.69 28.65
C ASP A 122 4.90 -1.38 29.30
N LYS A 123 5.84 -0.50 29.63
CA LYS A 123 5.53 0.87 30.04
C LYS A 123 5.12 1.75 28.85
N THR A 124 4.73 1.13 27.73
CA THR A 124 4.31 1.81 26.50
C THR A 124 3.08 2.65 26.79
N MET A 125 3.19 3.94 26.59
CA MET A 125 2.06 4.86 26.72
C MET A 125 1.30 4.93 25.40
N TYR A 126 0.02 5.28 25.43
CA TYR A 126 -0.77 5.46 24.21
C TYR A 126 -0.18 6.46 23.22
N GLY A 127 0.66 7.40 23.69
CA GLY A 127 1.42 8.31 22.84
C GLY A 127 2.54 7.67 22.01
N ASP A 128 2.95 6.44 22.36
CA ASP A 128 4.02 5.71 21.66
C ASP A 128 3.47 4.85 20.50
N ILE A 129 2.14 4.76 20.37
CA ILE A 129 1.48 4.01 19.29
C ILE A 129 1.90 4.59 17.95
N LYS A 130 2.40 3.72 17.06
CA LYS A 130 2.91 4.13 15.74
C LYS A 130 1.79 4.24 14.71
N LYS A 131 1.93 5.23 13.84
CA LYS A 131 1.03 5.44 12.70
C LYS A 131 1.09 4.25 11.73
N VAL A 132 -0.03 3.98 11.07
CA VAL A 132 -0.13 3.02 9.98
C VAL A 132 -0.68 3.75 8.75
N PHE A 133 0.08 3.72 7.67
CA PHE A 133 -0.36 4.16 6.35
C PHE A 133 -0.73 2.95 5.51
N THR A 134 -1.87 2.99 4.86
CA THR A 134 -2.30 1.98 3.89
C THR A 134 -2.47 2.61 2.53
N ILE A 135 -1.71 2.17 1.55
CA ILE A 135 -1.82 2.58 0.14
C ILE A 135 -2.46 1.42 -0.63
N CYS A 136 -3.67 1.62 -1.10
CA CYS A 136 -4.41 0.63 -1.89
C CYS A 136 -4.50 1.08 -3.34
N LEU A 137 -3.76 0.41 -4.22
CA LEU A 137 -3.78 0.62 -5.65
C LEU A 137 -4.86 -0.25 -6.30
N SER A 138 -5.82 0.33 -7.03
CA SER A 138 -6.93 -0.39 -7.63
C SER A 138 -6.98 -0.27 -9.14
N ASN A 139 -7.26 -1.39 -9.81
CA ASN A 139 -7.51 -1.45 -11.25
C ASN A 139 -9.00 -1.26 -11.60
N PHE A 140 -9.77 -0.71 -10.67
CA PHE A 140 -11.18 -0.37 -10.82
C PHE A 140 -11.48 0.92 -10.04
N GLN A 141 -12.62 1.55 -10.33
CA GLN A 141 -13.09 2.68 -9.53
C GLN A 141 -13.70 2.19 -8.22
N ILE A 142 -13.08 2.56 -7.10
CA ILE A 142 -13.60 2.30 -5.75
C ILE A 142 -14.76 3.27 -5.50
N GLU A 143 -14.54 4.54 -5.84
CA GLU A 143 -15.54 5.61 -5.77
C GLU A 143 -15.75 6.23 -7.14
N LYS A 144 -17.02 6.50 -7.48
CA LYS A 144 -17.41 7.13 -8.75
C LYS A 144 -17.32 8.67 -8.69
N ASN A 145 -16.23 9.17 -8.11
CA ASN A 145 -15.98 10.62 -7.93
C ASN A 145 -14.99 11.20 -8.96
N GLY A 146 -14.40 10.35 -9.80
CA GLY A 146 -13.41 10.73 -10.82
C GLY A 146 -12.03 11.10 -10.26
N LEU A 147 -11.81 11.02 -8.95
CA LEU A 147 -10.53 11.34 -8.34
C LEU A 147 -9.56 10.16 -8.47
N ILE A 148 -8.31 10.46 -8.79
CA ILE A 148 -7.24 9.46 -8.87
C ILE A 148 -6.83 9.01 -7.47
N LYS A 149 -6.65 9.96 -6.55
CA LYS A 149 -6.23 9.75 -5.15
C LYS A 149 -7.36 10.17 -4.23
N ASN A 150 -7.75 9.29 -3.31
CA ASN A 150 -8.67 9.58 -2.22
C ASN A 150 -7.98 9.24 -0.89
N GLU A 151 -8.29 10.03 0.14
CA GLU A 151 -7.72 9.91 1.48
C GLU A 151 -8.81 9.74 2.52
N TYR A 152 -8.56 8.84 3.48
CA TYR A 152 -9.49 8.54 4.55
C TYR A 152 -8.77 8.60 5.90
N LYS A 153 -9.33 9.39 6.80
CA LYS A 153 -8.86 9.57 8.18
C LYS A 153 -10.06 9.52 9.12
N MET A 154 -9.80 9.27 10.38
CA MET A 154 -10.84 9.33 11.40
C MET A 154 -11.14 10.80 11.75
N CYS A 155 -12.36 11.24 11.45
CA CYS A 155 -12.79 12.63 11.58
C CYS A 155 -14.08 12.75 12.37
N LYS A 156 -14.32 13.94 12.94
CA LYS A 156 -15.61 14.31 13.50
C LYS A 156 -16.62 14.46 12.35
N THR A 157 -17.71 13.71 12.37
CA THR A 157 -18.70 13.67 11.28
C THR A 157 -19.32 15.01 10.94
N LYS A 158 -19.51 15.91 11.94
CA LYS A 158 -20.14 17.22 11.71
C LYS A 158 -19.18 18.29 11.18
N THR A 159 -17.89 18.22 11.51
CA THR A 159 -16.93 19.30 11.20
C THR A 159 -15.83 18.86 10.24
N GLY A 160 -15.68 17.57 9.97
CA GLY A 160 -14.57 17.03 9.20
C GLY A 160 -13.22 17.11 9.89
N SER A 161 -13.14 17.66 11.12
CA SER A 161 -11.84 17.78 11.79
C SER A 161 -11.30 16.41 12.22
N VAL A 162 -10.03 16.15 11.87
CA VAL A 162 -9.31 14.91 12.20
C VAL A 162 -9.17 14.78 13.71
N ILE A 163 -9.48 13.62 14.27
CA ILE A 163 -9.39 13.32 15.71
C ILE A 163 -8.13 12.53 16.07
N THR A 164 -7.59 11.78 15.11
CA THR A 164 -6.33 11.03 15.26
C THR A 164 -5.71 10.78 13.89
N ASN A 165 -4.37 10.73 13.84
CA ASN A 165 -3.59 10.40 12.65
C ASN A 165 -2.99 8.98 12.73
N LEU A 166 -3.51 8.11 13.60
CA LEU A 166 -2.96 6.75 13.76
C LEU A 166 -3.21 5.89 12.53
N ILE A 167 -4.37 6.05 11.88
CA ILE A 167 -4.73 5.32 10.66
C ILE A 167 -4.92 6.33 9.53
N HIS A 168 -4.21 6.08 8.43
CA HIS A 168 -4.33 6.86 7.21
C HIS A 168 -4.44 5.91 6.02
N ILE A 169 -5.59 5.87 5.36
CA ILE A 169 -5.83 5.03 4.21
C ILE A 169 -5.86 5.91 2.96
N ILE A 170 -5.08 5.54 1.96
CA ILE A 170 -5.02 6.19 0.65
C ILE A 170 -5.44 5.18 -0.41
N THR A 171 -6.39 5.53 -1.25
CA THR A 171 -6.73 4.74 -2.42
C THR A 171 -6.30 5.45 -3.69
N LEU A 172 -5.75 4.68 -4.63
CA LEU A 172 -5.31 5.15 -5.94
C LEU A 172 -6.09 4.40 -7.02
N GLN A 173 -6.89 5.13 -7.81
CA GLN A 173 -7.79 4.57 -8.81
C GLN A 173 -7.20 4.73 -10.20
N LEU A 174 -6.58 3.69 -10.75
CA LEU A 174 -5.97 3.71 -12.09
C LEU A 174 -6.93 4.05 -13.23
N PRO A 175 -8.21 3.60 -13.23
CA PRO A 175 -9.14 3.99 -14.29
C PRO A 175 -9.34 5.50 -14.41
N CYS A 176 -9.14 6.24 -13.32
CA CYS A 176 -9.25 7.71 -13.30
C CYS A 176 -8.00 8.42 -13.87
N VAL A 177 -6.90 7.70 -14.09
CA VAL A 177 -5.66 8.27 -14.65
C VAL A 177 -5.85 8.58 -16.13
N ASN A 178 -5.72 9.85 -16.50
CA ASN A 178 -5.79 10.30 -17.90
C ASN A 178 -4.39 10.57 -18.45
N ILE A 179 -3.93 9.66 -19.32
CA ILE A 179 -2.59 9.73 -19.93
C ILE A 179 -2.35 11.04 -20.70
N LYS A 180 -3.40 11.63 -21.28
CA LYS A 180 -3.29 12.85 -22.10
C LYS A 180 -3.09 14.14 -21.27
N ASN A 181 -3.42 14.10 -19.98
CA ASN A 181 -3.43 15.29 -19.13
C ASN A 181 -2.20 15.41 -18.21
N ILE A 182 -1.30 14.42 -18.21
CA ILE A 182 -0.17 14.32 -17.27
C ILE A 182 0.75 15.54 -17.33
N ALA A 183 1.09 16.00 -18.53
CA ALA A 183 1.98 17.13 -18.73
C ALA A 183 1.43 18.45 -18.11
N LYS A 184 0.15 18.47 -17.72
CA LYS A 184 -0.53 19.66 -17.16
C LYS A 184 -0.77 19.56 -15.66
N SER A 185 -0.73 18.37 -15.06
CA SER A 185 -1.15 18.18 -13.66
C SER A 185 -0.06 18.56 -12.66
N GLY A 186 1.21 18.42 -13.04
CA GLY A 186 2.36 18.73 -12.16
C GLY A 186 2.49 17.84 -10.93
N LYS A 187 1.68 16.77 -10.83
CA LYS A 187 1.70 15.86 -9.68
C LYS A 187 2.53 14.62 -9.98
N ASP A 188 3.58 14.41 -9.21
CA ASP A 188 4.54 13.32 -9.39
C ASP A 188 3.87 11.94 -9.38
N TYR A 189 2.87 11.74 -8.50
CA TYR A 189 2.15 10.45 -8.40
C TYR A 189 1.34 10.12 -9.64
N GLU A 190 0.82 11.12 -10.37
CA GLU A 190 0.08 10.86 -11.61
C GLU A 190 1.01 10.31 -12.68
N SER A 191 2.23 10.84 -12.80
CA SER A 191 3.25 10.34 -13.73
C SER A 191 3.64 8.89 -13.41
N LEU A 192 3.81 8.56 -12.14
CA LEU A 192 4.08 7.19 -11.68
C LEU A 192 2.93 6.24 -12.05
N LEU A 193 1.69 6.63 -11.76
CA LEU A 193 0.52 5.81 -12.03
C LEU A 193 0.30 5.57 -13.53
N VAL A 194 0.65 6.56 -14.36
CA VAL A 194 0.65 6.39 -15.82
C VAL A 194 1.67 5.36 -16.25
N LEU A 195 2.90 5.44 -15.73
CA LEU A 195 3.92 4.45 -16.05
C LEU A 195 3.42 3.04 -15.71
N LEU A 196 2.86 2.85 -14.52
CA LEU A 196 2.27 1.58 -14.10
C LEU A 196 1.14 1.14 -15.04
N LYS A 197 0.25 2.04 -15.44
CA LYS A 197 -0.85 1.76 -16.36
C LYS A 197 -0.34 1.37 -17.74
N LEU A 198 0.65 2.06 -18.28
CA LEU A 198 1.26 1.73 -19.57
C LEU A 198 1.95 0.36 -19.58
N MET A 199 2.47 -0.08 -18.42
CA MET A 199 3.04 -1.42 -18.31
C MET A 199 1.97 -2.52 -18.34
N THR A 200 0.73 -2.22 -17.94
CA THR A 200 -0.40 -3.16 -17.99
C THR A 200 -1.05 -3.25 -19.35
N ASP A 201 -1.12 -2.13 -20.07
CA ASP A 201 -1.82 -2.03 -21.36
C ASP A 201 -1.00 -2.62 -22.53
N ARG A 202 0.28 -2.93 -22.32
CA ARG A 202 1.08 -3.68 -23.29
C ARG A 202 0.59 -5.13 -23.32
N LYS A 203 -0.34 -5.40 -24.24
CA LYS A 203 -0.71 -6.78 -24.59
C LYS A 203 0.56 -7.50 -25.05
N MET A 204 0.89 -8.59 -24.38
CA MET A 204 1.85 -9.57 -24.84
C MET A 204 1.38 -10.19 -26.15
#